data_cb98a87577f6ea31f4164de1b162f36e
#
_entry.id   cb98a87577f6ea31f4164de1b162f36e
#
_cell.length_a   1.000
_cell.length_b   1.000
_cell.length_c   1.000
_cell.angle_alpha   90.00
_cell.angle_beta   90.00
_cell.angle_gamma   90.00
#
_symmetry.space_group_name_H-M   'P 1'
#
loop_
_entity.id
_entity.type
_entity.pdbx_description
1 polymer ?
#
loop_
_entity_poly.entity_id
_entity_poly.type
_entity_poly.pdbx_seq_one_letter_code
_entity_poly.pdbx_strand_id
1 'polypeptide(L)'
;RQRQMCIRDSVKSMFGFDNSGFHLSDHEITTDYNGFLNEQQLQILEAKANEVILNNKVIHCFYPEDADLYDYRSKKEINEAIRLVEIEGVDCCACCAPHVRSTSEIGMIKILKAMKHKNGIRLYFVCGHRAFVDYQAKHLQAINISQKLSLPPDNLVKGIDQLLNENNQLKQELSSLKKQIIDQQVQSLPQQDHYLIFTNDLDRSLQQYYLNQLFPLCSNYVAIFVGKDENYRFIIASNNDSRELLNKLKGHFEIKGGGKANMVQGQIKGNQKTIQDILEGL
;
A
#
# COMPACT_ATOMS: atom_id res chain seq x y z
N ARG A 1 8.37 22.30 -20.97
CA ARG A 1 7.63 21.57 -22.05
C ARG A 1 8.53 20.64 -22.85
N GLN A 2 9.79 21.00 -23.12
CA GLN A 2 10.76 20.12 -23.81
C GLN A 2 10.88 18.72 -23.15
N ARG A 3 10.91 18.69 -21.81
CA ARG A 3 10.98 17.45 -21.02
C ARG A 3 9.81 16.49 -21.30
N GLN A 4 8.66 17.05 -21.63
CA GLN A 4 7.47 16.30 -21.99
C GLN A 4 7.54 15.76 -23.42
N MET A 5 8.13 16.51 -24.35
CA MET A 5 8.24 16.09 -25.74
C MET A 5 9.00 14.77 -25.85
N CYS A 6 10.17 14.63 -25.22
CA CYS A 6 10.96 13.39 -25.27
C CYS A 6 10.18 12.15 -24.78
N ILE A 7 9.38 12.27 -23.70
CA ILE A 7 8.55 11.16 -23.21
C ILE A 7 7.38 10.89 -24.16
N ARG A 8 6.67 11.95 -24.56
CA ARG A 8 5.47 11.82 -25.40
C ARG A 8 5.78 11.13 -26.72
N ASP A 9 6.88 11.49 -27.34
CA ASP A 9 7.28 10.93 -28.62
C ASP A 9 7.76 9.50 -28.50
N SER A 10 8.52 9.20 -27.45
CA SER A 10 8.89 7.83 -27.15
C SER A 10 7.65 6.96 -26.92
N VAL A 11 6.62 7.45 -26.23
CA VAL A 11 5.36 6.69 -26.05
C VAL A 11 4.64 6.49 -27.38
N LYS A 12 4.53 7.53 -28.21
CA LYS A 12 3.85 7.42 -29.51
C LYS A 12 4.60 6.50 -30.48
N SER A 13 5.91 6.69 -30.62
CA SER A 13 6.73 5.90 -31.55
C SER A 13 6.85 4.43 -31.14
N MET A 14 6.94 4.12 -29.84
CA MET A 14 7.17 2.76 -29.35
C MET A 14 5.88 1.99 -29.13
N PHE A 15 4.80 2.66 -28.70
CA PHE A 15 3.57 1.98 -28.25
C PHE A 15 2.33 2.44 -29.01
N GLY A 16 2.42 3.45 -29.87
CA GLY A 16 1.30 3.97 -30.65
C GLY A 16 0.28 4.75 -29.83
N PHE A 17 0.52 5.02 -28.54
CA PHE A 17 -0.45 5.70 -27.68
C PHE A 17 -0.40 7.22 -27.81
N ASP A 18 -1.57 7.82 -27.84
CA ASP A 18 -1.73 9.25 -27.95
C ASP A 18 -1.76 9.93 -26.58
N ASN A 19 -1.14 11.10 -26.49
CA ASN A 19 -1.20 11.93 -25.31
C ASN A 19 -2.56 12.63 -25.23
N SER A 20 -3.34 12.34 -24.20
CA SER A 20 -4.65 12.96 -23.95
C SER A 20 -4.62 14.16 -23.01
N GLY A 21 -3.51 14.35 -22.26
CA GLY A 21 -3.38 15.45 -21.32
C GLY A 21 -1.98 15.55 -20.72
N PHE A 22 -1.69 16.73 -20.16
CA PHE A 22 -0.52 16.87 -19.28
C PHE A 22 -0.75 17.99 -18.28
N HIS A 23 -0.01 17.91 -17.17
CA HIS A 23 0.02 18.96 -16.16
C HIS A 23 1.45 19.17 -15.66
N LEU A 24 1.81 20.44 -15.46
CA LEU A 24 3.09 20.87 -14.88
C LEU A 24 2.81 21.40 -13.48
N SER A 25 3.45 20.83 -12.49
CA SER A 25 3.44 21.33 -11.12
C SER A 25 4.86 21.60 -10.61
N ASP A 26 4.95 22.20 -9.44
CA ASP A 26 6.23 22.48 -8.80
C ASP A 26 6.91 21.21 -8.29
N HIS A 27 6.18 20.13 -8.05
CA HIS A 27 6.70 18.89 -7.50
C HIS A 27 6.94 17.82 -8.59
N GLU A 28 5.97 17.58 -9.46
CA GLU A 28 6.02 16.52 -10.46
C GLU A 28 5.34 16.95 -11.77
N ILE A 29 5.67 16.27 -12.84
CA ILE A 29 5.04 16.44 -14.15
C ILE A 29 4.16 15.23 -14.40
N THR A 30 2.94 15.44 -14.92
CA THR A 30 2.09 14.34 -15.31
C THR A 30 1.75 14.37 -16.79
N THR A 31 1.66 13.20 -17.41
CA THR A 31 1.17 13.01 -18.79
C THR A 31 0.18 11.85 -18.83
N ASP A 32 -0.90 12.06 -19.58
CA ASP A 32 -1.97 11.08 -19.74
C ASP A 32 -1.92 10.48 -21.14
N TYR A 33 -2.11 9.16 -21.23
CA TYR A 33 -2.12 8.41 -22.48
C TYR A 33 -3.35 7.52 -22.58
N ASN A 34 -3.79 7.24 -23.81
CA ASN A 34 -4.97 6.42 -24.11
C ASN A 34 -4.69 4.90 -24.12
N GLY A 35 -3.57 4.45 -23.57
CA GLY A 35 -3.17 3.06 -23.49
C GLY A 35 -2.55 2.73 -22.14
N PHE A 36 -2.25 1.44 -21.92
CA PHE A 36 -1.66 0.93 -20.68
C PHE A 36 -0.23 0.47 -20.95
N LEU A 37 0.67 0.77 -20.00
CA LEU A 37 2.05 0.33 -20.01
C LEU A 37 2.31 -0.52 -18.76
N ASN A 38 2.97 -1.65 -18.95
CA ASN A 38 3.46 -2.47 -17.85
C ASN A 38 4.82 -1.96 -17.34
N GLU A 39 5.33 -2.54 -16.27
CA GLU A 39 6.56 -2.08 -15.62
C GLU A 39 7.78 -2.17 -16.54
N GLN A 40 7.92 -3.24 -17.32
CA GLN A 40 9.02 -3.37 -18.29
C GLN A 40 8.94 -2.30 -19.38
N GLN A 41 7.75 -2.02 -19.90
CA GLN A 41 7.54 -0.97 -20.90
C GLN A 41 7.86 0.42 -20.34
N LEU A 42 7.57 0.68 -19.05
CA LEU A 42 7.94 1.93 -18.39
C LEU A 42 9.46 2.08 -18.25
N GLN A 43 10.17 1.00 -17.94
CA GLN A 43 11.64 1.00 -17.88
C GLN A 43 12.25 1.27 -19.26
N ILE A 44 11.76 0.62 -20.31
CA ILE A 44 12.22 0.82 -21.69
C ILE A 44 11.93 2.26 -22.15
N LEU A 45 10.75 2.79 -21.82
CA LEU A 45 10.37 4.18 -22.13
C LEU A 45 11.32 5.17 -21.46
N GLU A 46 11.60 4.99 -20.18
CA GLU A 46 12.53 5.84 -19.42
C GLU A 46 13.96 5.79 -20.00
N ALA A 47 14.44 4.59 -20.31
CA ALA A 47 15.74 4.40 -20.92
C ALA A 47 15.81 5.11 -22.29
N LYS A 48 14.80 4.97 -23.14
CA LYS A 48 14.76 5.61 -24.47
C LYS A 48 14.70 7.13 -24.39
N ALA A 49 13.90 7.68 -23.47
CA ALA A 49 13.84 9.13 -23.25
C ALA A 49 15.20 9.69 -22.76
N ASN A 50 15.89 8.97 -21.90
CA ASN A 50 17.23 9.36 -21.45
C ASN A 50 18.31 9.18 -22.54
N GLU A 51 18.19 8.19 -23.42
CA GLU A 51 19.08 8.03 -24.58
C GLU A 51 19.00 9.26 -25.51
N VAL A 52 17.78 9.77 -25.79
CA VAL A 52 17.61 11.00 -26.57
C VAL A 52 18.28 12.20 -25.90
N ILE A 53 18.22 12.28 -24.56
CA ILE A 53 18.88 13.35 -23.79
C ILE A 53 20.41 13.24 -23.90
N LEU A 54 20.94 12.03 -23.73
CA LEU A 54 22.38 11.77 -23.79
C LEU A 54 22.97 12.02 -25.18
N ASN A 55 22.20 11.80 -26.24
CA ASN A 55 22.62 12.04 -27.61
C ASN A 55 22.78 13.54 -27.95
N ASN A 56 22.46 14.44 -27.03
CA ASN A 56 22.64 15.87 -27.12
C ASN A 56 22.18 16.49 -28.45
N LYS A 57 20.96 16.10 -28.90
CA LYS A 57 20.41 16.59 -30.15
C LYS A 57 20.02 18.06 -30.05
N VAL A 58 20.29 18.83 -31.13
CA VAL A 58 19.90 20.22 -31.24
C VAL A 58 18.38 20.34 -31.36
N ILE A 59 17.83 21.39 -30.78
CA ILE A 59 16.40 21.71 -30.83
C ILE A 59 16.20 22.95 -31.65
N HIS A 60 15.61 22.76 -32.80
CA HIS A 60 15.30 23.85 -33.72
C HIS A 60 13.93 24.46 -33.42
N CYS A 61 13.87 25.77 -33.27
CA CYS A 61 12.65 26.51 -33.04
C CYS A 61 12.54 27.55 -34.16
N PHE A 62 11.58 27.38 -35.06
CA PHE A 62 11.47 28.25 -36.25
C PHE A 62 10.00 28.46 -36.69
N TYR A 63 9.80 29.42 -37.56
CA TYR A 63 8.53 29.68 -38.24
C TYR A 63 8.73 29.29 -39.70
N PRO A 64 8.15 28.19 -40.20
CA PRO A 64 8.26 27.81 -41.59
C PRO A 64 7.45 28.77 -42.47
N GLU A 65 7.89 28.97 -43.73
CA GLU A 65 7.12 29.68 -44.74
C GLU A 65 5.86 28.90 -45.14
N ASP A 66 5.98 27.59 -45.21
CA ASP A 66 4.88 26.64 -45.44
C ASP A 66 4.96 25.52 -44.44
N ALA A 67 3.98 25.48 -43.50
CA ALA A 67 3.92 24.48 -42.46
C ALA A 67 3.48 23.10 -42.98
N ASP A 68 2.78 23.02 -44.09
CA ASP A 68 2.27 21.76 -44.65
C ASP A 68 3.41 20.88 -45.22
N LEU A 69 4.60 21.45 -45.40
CA LEU A 69 5.81 20.69 -45.77
C LEU A 69 6.41 19.85 -44.63
N TYR A 70 5.93 20.05 -43.38
CA TYR A 70 6.46 19.38 -42.21
C TYR A 70 5.41 18.42 -41.64
N ASP A 71 5.82 17.21 -41.33
CA ASP A 71 5.02 16.28 -40.52
C ASP A 71 5.12 16.68 -39.05
N TYR A 72 4.24 17.53 -38.59
CA TYR A 72 4.22 18.07 -37.25
C TYR A 72 2.90 17.78 -36.54
N ARG A 73 2.97 17.69 -35.22
CA ARG A 73 1.79 17.51 -34.38
C ARG A 73 1.29 18.85 -33.85
N SER A 74 -0.03 19.05 -33.96
CA SER A 74 -0.73 20.19 -33.36
C SER A 74 -1.90 19.70 -32.51
N LYS A 75 -2.22 20.41 -31.42
CA LYS A 75 -3.42 20.18 -30.59
C LYS A 75 -4.64 20.96 -31.05
N LYS A 76 -4.46 21.95 -31.92
CA LYS A 76 -5.49 22.86 -32.41
C LYS A 76 -5.25 23.13 -33.88
N GLU A 77 -6.30 23.39 -34.63
CA GLU A 77 -6.20 24.07 -35.89
C GLU A 77 -5.67 25.48 -35.62
N ILE A 78 -4.57 25.86 -36.25
CA ILE A 78 -3.89 27.11 -36.01
C ILE A 78 -4.06 27.95 -37.32
N ASN A 79 -4.75 29.07 -37.21
CA ASN A 79 -4.98 29.99 -38.33
C ASN A 79 -3.96 31.13 -38.37
N GLU A 80 -2.89 31.06 -37.58
CA GLU A 80 -1.84 32.09 -37.48
C GLU A 80 -0.47 31.47 -37.80
N ALA A 81 0.61 32.27 -37.79
CA ALA A 81 1.97 31.79 -38.00
C ALA A 81 2.35 30.70 -37.02
N ILE A 82 2.59 29.49 -37.53
CA ILE A 82 2.88 28.30 -36.75
C ILE A 82 4.36 28.30 -36.38
N ARG A 83 4.66 28.29 -35.07
CA ARG A 83 6.01 28.03 -34.57
C ARG A 83 6.23 26.55 -34.40
N LEU A 84 7.17 25.97 -35.17
CA LEU A 84 7.59 24.59 -35.05
C LEU A 84 8.77 24.47 -34.10
N VAL A 85 8.79 23.34 -33.35
CA VAL A 85 9.88 22.91 -32.51
C VAL A 85 10.24 21.48 -32.93
N GLU A 86 11.44 21.33 -33.46
CA GLU A 86 11.94 20.08 -34.01
C GLU A 86 13.13 19.57 -33.22
N ILE A 87 13.13 18.26 -32.94
CA ILE A 87 14.29 17.49 -32.50
C ILE A 87 14.56 16.50 -33.62
N GLU A 88 15.64 16.72 -34.37
CA GLU A 88 15.98 15.94 -35.56
C GLU A 88 15.92 14.42 -35.33
N GLY A 89 15.07 13.73 -36.09
CA GLY A 89 14.84 12.31 -36.04
C GLY A 89 14.16 11.82 -34.76
N VAL A 90 13.52 12.73 -33.99
CA VAL A 90 12.77 12.39 -32.78
C VAL A 90 11.35 12.92 -32.84
N ASP A 91 11.15 14.23 -32.93
CA ASP A 91 9.82 14.84 -32.92
C ASP A 91 9.80 16.21 -33.62
N CYS A 92 8.65 16.53 -34.22
CA CYS A 92 8.31 17.90 -34.66
C CYS A 92 6.91 18.26 -34.15
N CYS A 93 6.77 19.38 -33.47
CA CYS A 93 5.47 19.83 -32.99
C CYS A 93 5.28 21.34 -33.02
N ALA A 94 4.03 21.77 -33.15
CA ALA A 94 3.63 23.17 -33.00
C ALA A 94 3.64 23.54 -31.49
N CYS A 95 4.50 24.49 -31.10
CA CYS A 95 4.63 24.91 -29.71
C CYS A 95 5.17 26.32 -29.55
N CYS A 96 4.43 27.19 -28.86
CA CYS A 96 4.83 28.58 -28.58
C CYS A 96 5.59 28.74 -27.26
N ALA A 97 5.78 27.68 -26.48
CA ALA A 97 6.49 27.75 -25.19
C ALA A 97 8.00 27.88 -25.35
N PRO A 98 8.72 28.37 -24.33
CA PRO A 98 10.17 28.34 -24.28
C PRO A 98 10.69 26.90 -24.32
N HIS A 99 11.77 26.68 -25.08
CA HIS A 99 12.47 25.41 -25.21
C HIS A 99 13.96 25.58 -24.94
N VAL A 100 14.61 24.50 -24.49
CA VAL A 100 16.07 24.46 -24.37
C VAL A 100 16.72 24.36 -25.77
N ARG A 101 18.03 24.58 -25.86
CA ARG A 101 18.75 24.59 -27.16
C ARG A 101 19.15 23.17 -27.59
N SER A 102 19.38 22.31 -26.63
CA SER A 102 19.70 20.88 -26.87
C SER A 102 19.03 19.97 -25.85
N THR A 103 18.91 18.71 -26.21
CA THR A 103 18.26 17.72 -25.33
C THR A 103 19.04 17.48 -24.05
N SER A 104 20.38 17.61 -24.06
CA SER A 104 21.22 17.45 -22.88
C SER A 104 20.94 18.47 -21.76
N GLU A 105 20.47 19.68 -22.09
CA GLU A 105 20.09 20.68 -21.09
C GLU A 105 18.88 20.24 -20.21
N ILE A 106 18.18 19.17 -20.57
CA ILE A 106 17.11 18.58 -19.77
C ILE A 106 17.70 17.86 -18.54
N GLY A 107 18.94 17.37 -18.68
CA GLY A 107 19.61 16.53 -17.70
C GLY A 107 19.15 15.08 -17.78
N MET A 108 18.35 14.63 -16.85
CA MET A 108 17.76 13.28 -16.85
C MET A 108 16.24 13.31 -16.64
N ILE A 109 15.58 12.26 -17.06
CA ILE A 109 14.17 12.02 -16.79
C ILE A 109 14.03 10.78 -15.90
N LYS A 110 13.21 10.87 -14.85
CA LYS A 110 12.88 9.73 -13.99
C LYS A 110 11.37 9.58 -13.88
N ILE A 111 10.85 8.45 -14.30
CA ILE A 111 9.45 8.07 -14.08
C ILE A 111 9.31 7.62 -12.63
N LEU A 112 8.45 8.30 -11.85
CA LEU A 112 8.25 8.02 -10.44
C LEU A 112 7.21 6.93 -10.21
N LYS A 113 6.10 7.02 -10.93
CA LYS A 113 4.97 6.07 -10.87
C LYS A 113 4.09 6.18 -12.11
N ALA A 114 3.30 5.16 -12.31
CA ALA A 114 2.25 5.11 -13.31
C ALA A 114 0.94 4.68 -12.65
N MET A 115 -0.17 5.34 -12.97
CA MET A 115 -1.48 5.06 -12.39
C MET A 115 -2.53 4.96 -13.48
N LYS A 116 -3.50 4.05 -13.29
CA LYS A 116 -4.67 4.00 -14.17
C LYS A 116 -5.42 5.33 -14.13
N HIS A 117 -5.70 5.90 -15.29
CA HIS A 117 -6.43 7.15 -15.41
C HIS A 117 -7.38 7.09 -16.61
N LYS A 118 -8.69 7.26 -16.36
CA LYS A 118 -9.74 7.10 -17.38
C LYS A 118 -9.57 5.78 -18.13
N ASN A 119 -9.48 5.84 -19.46
CA ASN A 119 -9.31 4.68 -20.35
C ASN A 119 -7.84 4.38 -20.68
N GLY A 120 -6.89 4.82 -19.85
CA GLY A 120 -5.46 4.66 -20.07
C GLY A 120 -4.64 4.86 -18.82
N ILE A 121 -3.44 5.42 -19.00
CA ILE A 121 -2.44 5.56 -17.93
C ILE A 121 -2.03 7.03 -17.76
N ARG A 122 -1.80 7.42 -16.51
CA ARG A 122 -1.12 8.67 -16.13
C ARG A 122 0.27 8.35 -15.62
N LEU A 123 1.26 8.95 -16.28
CA LEU A 123 2.66 8.90 -15.86
C LEU A 123 3.01 10.12 -15.01
N TYR A 124 3.73 9.87 -13.94
CA TYR A 124 4.31 10.88 -13.04
C TYR A 124 5.81 10.83 -13.19
N PHE A 125 6.44 11.94 -13.48
CA PHE A 125 7.88 11.98 -13.68
C PHE A 125 8.50 13.31 -13.26
N VAL A 126 9.79 13.28 -13.01
CA VAL A 126 10.62 14.45 -12.71
C VAL A 126 11.80 14.51 -13.67
N CYS A 127 12.40 15.70 -13.81
CA CYS A 127 13.52 15.90 -14.74
C CYS A 127 14.59 16.81 -14.15
N GLY A 128 15.82 16.68 -14.68
CA GLY A 128 16.95 17.52 -14.35
C GLY A 128 17.26 17.52 -12.85
N HIS A 129 17.46 18.68 -12.27
CA HIS A 129 17.78 18.82 -10.85
C HIS A 129 16.78 18.13 -9.91
N ARG A 130 15.48 18.14 -10.25
CA ARG A 130 14.46 17.45 -9.43
C ARG A 130 14.64 15.93 -9.42
N ALA A 131 15.04 15.35 -10.55
CA ALA A 131 15.35 13.94 -10.63
C ALA A 131 16.58 13.58 -9.81
N PHE A 132 17.57 14.46 -9.79
CA PHE A 132 18.78 14.32 -8.97
C PHE A 132 18.44 14.39 -7.47
N VAL A 133 17.62 15.35 -7.03
CA VAL A 133 17.18 15.48 -5.63
C VAL A 133 16.38 14.25 -5.19
N ASP A 134 15.47 13.75 -6.03
CA ASP A 134 14.71 12.52 -5.75
C ASP A 134 15.64 11.31 -5.61
N TYR A 135 16.63 11.18 -6.49
CA TYR A 135 17.65 10.12 -6.39
C TYR A 135 18.45 10.22 -5.09
N GLN A 136 18.93 11.42 -4.73
CA GLN A 136 19.69 11.63 -3.48
C GLN A 136 18.86 11.22 -2.25
N ALA A 137 17.58 11.63 -2.19
CA ALA A 137 16.71 11.26 -1.08
C ALA A 137 16.54 9.74 -0.96
N LYS A 138 16.32 9.04 -2.07
CA LYS A 138 16.17 7.57 -2.10
C LYS A 138 17.49 6.87 -1.78
N HIS A 139 18.62 7.39 -2.24
CA HIS A 139 19.92 6.85 -1.93
C HIS A 139 20.24 6.94 -0.43
N LEU A 140 19.95 8.09 0.20
CA LEU A 140 20.11 8.26 1.64
C LEU A 140 19.19 7.32 2.44
N GLN A 141 17.95 7.10 1.98
CA GLN A 141 17.05 6.11 2.60
C GLN A 141 17.63 4.70 2.51
N ALA A 142 18.15 4.30 1.35
CA ALA A 142 18.79 3.00 1.18
C ALA A 142 20.01 2.82 2.11
N ILE A 143 20.87 3.83 2.24
CA ILE A 143 22.01 3.83 3.18
C ILE A 143 21.51 3.69 4.62
N ASN A 144 20.51 4.46 5.04
CA ASN A 144 19.97 4.38 6.39
C ASN A 144 19.39 3.00 6.71
N ILE A 145 18.70 2.36 5.77
CA ILE A 145 18.19 0.99 5.92
C ILE A 145 19.36 0.01 5.99
N SER A 146 20.35 0.15 5.11
CA SER A 146 21.58 -0.64 5.08
C SER A 146 22.30 -0.63 6.44
N GLN A 147 22.45 0.53 7.03
CA GLN A 147 23.05 0.67 8.37
C GLN A 147 22.23 -0.02 9.47
N LYS A 148 20.90 0.17 9.46
CA LYS A 148 19.99 -0.48 10.45
C LYS A 148 20.01 -1.99 10.35
N LEU A 149 20.11 -2.53 9.14
CA LEU A 149 20.16 -3.97 8.90
C LEU A 149 21.57 -4.55 8.96
N SER A 150 22.60 -3.71 9.03
CA SER A 150 24.02 -4.12 8.92
C SER A 150 24.28 -4.93 7.64
N LEU A 151 23.64 -4.54 6.54
CA LEU A 151 23.73 -5.21 5.24
C LEU A 151 24.15 -4.24 4.14
N PRO A 152 24.89 -4.68 3.10
CA PRO A 152 25.13 -3.88 1.92
C PRO A 152 23.82 -3.45 1.23
N PRO A 153 23.77 -2.27 0.58
CA PRO A 153 22.58 -1.78 -0.11
C PRO A 153 21.97 -2.77 -1.12
N ASP A 154 22.78 -3.54 -1.81
CA ASP A 154 22.33 -4.53 -2.80
C ASP A 154 21.62 -5.75 -2.18
N ASN A 155 21.76 -5.94 -0.87
CA ASN A 155 21.17 -7.05 -0.13
C ASN A 155 19.95 -6.64 0.73
N LEU A 156 19.48 -5.39 0.63
CA LEU A 156 18.40 -4.88 1.49
C LEU A 156 17.10 -5.68 1.36
N VAL A 157 16.69 -6.00 0.14
CA VAL A 157 15.46 -6.78 -0.11
C VAL A 157 15.56 -8.14 0.56
N LYS A 158 16.68 -8.86 0.35
CA LYS A 158 16.93 -10.17 0.98
C LYS A 158 16.92 -10.08 2.51
N GLY A 159 17.52 -9.03 3.07
CA GLY A 159 17.52 -8.82 4.52
C GLY A 159 16.13 -8.53 5.10
N ILE A 160 15.31 -7.78 4.37
CA ILE A 160 13.91 -7.54 4.76
C ILE A 160 13.10 -8.84 4.72
N ASP A 161 13.24 -9.65 3.66
CA ASP A 161 12.57 -10.94 3.54
C ASP A 161 12.97 -11.88 4.67
N GLN A 162 14.24 -11.90 5.03
CA GLN A 162 14.74 -12.67 6.18
C GLN A 162 14.10 -12.22 7.50
N LEU A 163 14.07 -10.92 7.78
CA LEU A 163 13.43 -10.37 8.98
C LEU A 163 11.92 -10.68 9.03
N LEU A 164 11.23 -10.62 7.91
CA LEU A 164 9.81 -10.97 7.83
C LEU A 164 9.59 -12.45 8.14
N ASN A 165 10.44 -13.33 7.62
CA ASN A 165 10.38 -14.76 7.90
C ASN A 165 10.67 -15.07 9.36
N GLU A 166 11.73 -14.50 9.94
CA GLU A 166 12.07 -14.65 11.36
C GLU A 166 10.94 -14.15 12.27
N ASN A 167 10.35 -12.98 11.94
CA ASN A 167 9.22 -12.47 12.71
C ASN A 167 8.00 -13.40 12.65
N ASN A 168 7.73 -14.02 11.50
CA ASN A 168 6.65 -14.99 11.36
C ASN A 168 6.92 -16.27 12.15
N GLN A 169 8.16 -16.77 12.13
CA GLN A 169 8.57 -17.93 12.93
C GLN A 169 8.40 -17.65 14.43
N LEU A 170 8.91 -16.52 14.92
CA LEU A 170 8.76 -16.12 16.32
C LEU A 170 7.29 -16.00 16.75
N LYS A 171 6.42 -15.49 15.90
CA LYS A 171 4.97 -15.45 16.16
C LYS A 171 4.35 -16.85 16.27
N GLN A 172 4.78 -17.78 15.42
CA GLN A 172 4.30 -19.17 15.46
C GLN A 172 4.80 -19.88 16.72
N GLU A 173 6.07 -19.73 17.08
CA GLU A 173 6.65 -20.28 18.31
C GLU A 173 5.95 -19.73 19.54
N LEU A 174 5.74 -18.41 19.62
CA LEU A 174 5.00 -17.79 20.71
C LEU A 174 3.57 -18.33 20.82
N SER A 175 2.88 -18.51 19.69
CA SER A 175 1.53 -19.09 19.67
C SER A 175 1.55 -20.53 20.16
N SER A 176 2.54 -21.33 19.75
CA SER A 176 2.72 -22.72 20.20
C SER A 176 2.98 -22.82 21.70
N LEU A 177 3.90 -21.98 22.22
CA LEU A 177 4.19 -21.93 23.66
C LEU A 177 2.97 -21.52 24.48
N LYS A 178 2.20 -20.53 24.02
CA LYS A 178 0.95 -20.13 24.67
C LYS A 178 -0.09 -21.26 24.68
N LYS A 179 -0.19 -22.06 23.62
CA LYS A 179 -1.05 -23.25 23.60
C LYS A 179 -0.61 -24.29 24.63
N GLN A 180 0.69 -24.58 24.71
CA GLN A 180 1.23 -25.50 25.70
C GLN A 180 0.93 -25.06 27.15
N ILE A 181 1.05 -23.75 27.43
CA ILE A 181 0.69 -23.18 28.74
C ILE A 181 -0.80 -23.37 29.02
N ILE A 182 -1.66 -23.11 28.06
CA ILE A 182 -3.11 -23.31 28.14
C ILE A 182 -3.40 -24.80 28.44
N ASP A 183 -2.79 -25.72 27.71
CA ASP A 183 -2.98 -27.15 27.88
C ASP A 183 -2.57 -27.62 29.30
N GLN A 184 -1.42 -27.14 29.78
CA GLN A 184 -0.97 -27.43 31.16
C GLN A 184 -1.93 -26.87 32.21
N GLN A 185 -2.42 -25.65 32.04
CA GLN A 185 -3.41 -25.08 32.94
C GLN A 185 -4.70 -25.89 32.95
N VAL A 186 -5.23 -26.23 31.77
CA VAL A 186 -6.46 -27.00 31.65
C VAL A 186 -6.35 -28.40 32.25
N GLN A 187 -5.20 -29.09 32.08
CA GLN A 187 -4.98 -30.43 32.66
C GLN A 187 -5.06 -30.45 34.19
N SER A 188 -4.78 -29.32 34.84
CA SER A 188 -4.84 -29.22 36.31
C SER A 188 -6.22 -28.80 36.84
N LEU A 189 -7.17 -28.47 35.96
CA LEU A 189 -8.49 -27.99 36.35
C LEU A 189 -9.47 -29.16 36.59
N PRO A 190 -10.30 -29.10 37.66
CA PRO A 190 -11.36 -30.09 37.90
C PRO A 190 -12.54 -29.84 36.94
N GLN A 191 -13.48 -30.80 36.89
CA GLN A 191 -14.77 -30.51 36.25
C GLN A 191 -15.59 -29.55 37.13
N GLN A 192 -16.19 -28.53 36.50
CA GLN A 192 -17.00 -27.51 37.17
C GLN A 192 -18.22 -27.14 36.34
N ASP A 193 -19.17 -26.44 36.97
CA ASP A 193 -20.38 -25.98 36.25
C ASP A 193 -20.06 -24.89 35.24
N HIS A 194 -19.12 -24.00 35.56
CA HIS A 194 -18.71 -22.95 34.68
C HIS A 194 -17.23 -22.55 34.85
N TYR A 195 -16.66 -22.00 33.79
CA TYR A 195 -15.34 -21.37 33.81
C TYR A 195 -15.43 -19.92 33.37
N LEU A 196 -14.92 -19.06 34.21
CA LEU A 196 -14.85 -17.62 33.95
C LEU A 196 -13.38 -17.16 34.02
N ILE A 197 -12.82 -16.83 32.86
CA ILE A 197 -11.40 -16.48 32.70
C ILE A 197 -11.25 -15.04 32.25
N PHE A 198 -10.43 -14.29 32.99
CA PHE A 198 -9.96 -12.96 32.59
C PHE A 198 -8.48 -13.01 32.33
N THR A 199 -8.04 -12.50 31.17
CA THR A 199 -6.64 -12.46 30.75
C THR A 199 -6.36 -11.25 29.88
N ASN A 200 -5.09 -10.87 29.77
CA ASN A 200 -4.71 -9.67 29.04
C ASN A 200 -4.08 -9.94 27.69
N ASP A 201 -3.61 -11.17 27.43
CA ASP A 201 -2.69 -11.47 26.34
C ASP A 201 -3.03 -12.77 25.60
N LEU A 202 -4.21 -12.80 25.00
CA LEU A 202 -4.58 -13.83 24.04
C LEU A 202 -5.07 -13.17 22.77
N ASP A 203 -4.63 -13.66 21.61
CA ASP A 203 -5.27 -13.30 20.33
C ASP A 203 -6.60 -14.07 20.16
N ARG A 204 -7.32 -13.80 19.08
CA ARG A 204 -8.63 -14.45 18.84
C ARG A 204 -8.51 -15.96 18.67
N SER A 205 -7.44 -16.43 18.03
CA SER A 205 -7.23 -17.85 17.77
C SER A 205 -6.95 -18.60 19.08
N LEU A 206 -6.08 -18.04 19.92
CA LEU A 206 -5.77 -18.60 21.25
C LEU A 206 -6.95 -18.54 22.22
N GLN A 207 -7.75 -17.45 22.17
CA GLN A 207 -8.97 -17.34 22.95
C GLN A 207 -9.98 -18.45 22.58
N GLN A 208 -10.17 -18.68 21.27
CA GLN A 208 -11.01 -19.79 20.79
C GLN A 208 -10.42 -21.16 21.17
N TYR A 209 -9.11 -21.31 21.03
CA TYR A 209 -8.41 -22.54 21.45
C TYR A 209 -8.63 -22.83 22.93
N TYR A 210 -8.44 -21.84 23.81
CA TYR A 210 -8.62 -21.97 25.25
C TYR A 210 -10.06 -22.34 25.60
N LEU A 211 -11.05 -21.70 24.98
CA LEU A 211 -12.45 -22.07 25.14
C LEU A 211 -12.70 -23.53 24.78
N ASN A 212 -12.16 -24.01 23.66
CA ASN A 212 -12.35 -25.37 23.19
C ASN A 212 -11.70 -26.39 24.12
N GLN A 213 -10.61 -26.06 24.80
CA GLN A 213 -9.97 -26.92 25.80
C GLN A 213 -10.75 -26.96 27.11
N LEU A 214 -11.33 -25.85 27.55
CA LEU A 214 -12.12 -25.76 28.79
C LEU A 214 -13.53 -26.34 28.65
N PHE A 215 -14.14 -26.22 27.48
CA PHE A 215 -15.54 -26.56 27.30
C PHE A 215 -15.91 -28.01 27.64
N PRO A 216 -15.06 -29.04 27.38
CA PRO A 216 -15.31 -30.40 27.79
C PRO A 216 -15.31 -30.65 29.32
N LEU A 217 -14.67 -29.74 30.09
CA LEU A 217 -14.62 -29.79 31.53
C LEU A 217 -15.78 -29.06 32.23
N CYS A 218 -16.70 -28.52 31.46
CA CYS A 218 -17.74 -27.63 31.92
C CYS A 218 -19.15 -28.20 31.65
N SER A 219 -20.03 -28.21 32.69
CA SER A 219 -21.41 -28.66 32.53
C SER A 219 -22.38 -27.58 32.05
N ASN A 220 -22.08 -26.30 32.24
CA ASN A 220 -22.98 -25.19 31.87
C ASN A 220 -22.35 -24.24 30.85
N TYR A 221 -21.38 -23.39 31.23
CA TYR A 221 -20.78 -22.42 30.31
C TYR A 221 -19.31 -22.13 30.57
N VAL A 222 -18.60 -21.71 29.52
CA VAL A 222 -17.26 -21.14 29.57
C VAL A 222 -17.30 -19.73 29.02
N ALA A 223 -16.76 -18.78 29.77
CA ALA A 223 -16.63 -17.38 29.37
C ALA A 223 -15.18 -16.91 29.51
N ILE A 224 -14.59 -16.41 28.43
CA ILE A 224 -13.22 -15.90 28.42
C ILE A 224 -13.22 -14.45 27.97
N PHE A 225 -12.72 -13.59 28.86
CA PHE A 225 -12.58 -12.16 28.65
C PHE A 225 -11.11 -11.81 28.45
N VAL A 226 -10.78 -11.12 27.36
CA VAL A 226 -9.42 -10.71 27.02
C VAL A 226 -9.35 -9.20 26.88
N GLY A 227 -8.59 -8.54 27.75
CA GLY A 227 -8.46 -7.07 27.72
C GLY A 227 -7.94 -6.48 29.02
N LYS A 228 -7.92 -5.15 29.07
CA LYS A 228 -7.47 -4.33 30.21
C LYS A 228 -8.41 -3.12 30.37
N ASP A 229 -8.34 -2.49 31.52
CA ASP A 229 -8.98 -1.19 31.78
C ASP A 229 -10.46 -1.17 31.39
N GLU A 230 -11.21 -2.17 31.87
CA GLU A 230 -12.65 -2.30 31.64
C GLU A 230 -13.09 -2.48 30.17
N ASN A 231 -12.15 -2.74 29.25
CA ASN A 231 -12.45 -3.03 27.86
C ASN A 231 -12.04 -4.46 27.53
N TYR A 232 -13.02 -5.34 27.36
CA TYR A 232 -12.76 -6.75 27.09
C TYR A 232 -13.35 -7.20 25.77
N ARG A 233 -12.58 -7.96 25.02
CA ARG A 233 -13.11 -8.86 24.01
C ARG A 233 -13.52 -10.15 24.71
N PHE A 234 -14.72 -10.62 24.46
CA PHE A 234 -15.22 -11.83 25.09
C PHE A 234 -15.62 -12.90 24.09
N ILE A 235 -15.58 -14.15 24.55
CA ILE A 235 -16.20 -15.30 23.92
C ILE A 235 -16.87 -16.12 25.03
N ILE A 236 -18.12 -16.54 24.79
CA ILE A 236 -18.91 -17.37 25.74
C ILE A 236 -19.49 -18.52 24.96
N ALA A 237 -19.26 -19.74 25.43
CA ALA A 237 -19.91 -20.95 24.95
C ALA A 237 -20.74 -21.58 26.07
N SER A 238 -21.88 -22.14 25.76
CA SER A 238 -22.77 -22.79 26.73
C SER A 238 -23.36 -24.06 26.16
N ASN A 239 -23.58 -25.05 27.03
CA ASN A 239 -24.35 -26.24 26.70
C ASN A 239 -25.85 -25.96 26.55
N ASN A 240 -26.31 -24.82 27.08
CA ASN A 240 -27.66 -24.28 26.89
C ASN A 240 -27.66 -23.22 25.77
N ASP A 241 -28.22 -22.05 26.02
CA ASP A 241 -28.22 -20.93 25.05
C ASP A 241 -27.31 -19.78 25.51
N SER A 242 -26.15 -19.66 24.88
CA SER A 242 -25.18 -18.59 25.16
C SER A 242 -25.75 -17.17 24.95
N ARG A 243 -26.86 -17.03 24.19
CA ARG A 243 -27.51 -15.74 23.96
C ARG A 243 -28.23 -15.23 25.22
N GLU A 244 -28.67 -16.12 26.10
CA GLU A 244 -29.28 -15.76 27.39
C GLU A 244 -28.24 -15.06 28.27
N LEU A 245 -27.03 -15.64 28.37
CA LEU A 245 -25.91 -15.03 29.10
C LEU A 245 -25.53 -13.68 28.51
N LEU A 246 -25.48 -13.58 27.18
CA LEU A 246 -25.21 -12.33 26.50
C LEU A 246 -26.29 -11.27 26.78
N ASN A 247 -27.57 -11.64 26.79
CA ASN A 247 -28.67 -10.73 27.04
C ASN A 247 -28.66 -10.21 28.50
N LYS A 248 -28.32 -11.06 29.46
CA LYS A 248 -28.12 -10.61 30.84
C LYS A 248 -27.01 -9.56 30.95
N LEU A 249 -25.85 -9.82 30.32
CA LEU A 249 -24.78 -8.85 30.27
C LEU A 249 -25.18 -7.55 29.55
N LYS A 250 -25.97 -7.62 28.47
CA LYS A 250 -26.49 -6.45 27.76
C LYS A 250 -27.41 -5.56 28.61
N GLY A 251 -28.07 -6.14 29.62
CA GLY A 251 -28.89 -5.39 30.55
C GLY A 251 -28.08 -4.44 31.46
N HIS A 252 -26.79 -4.67 31.61
CA HIS A 252 -25.92 -3.95 32.54
C HIS A 252 -24.76 -3.22 31.85
N PHE A 253 -24.38 -3.63 30.63
CA PHE A 253 -23.18 -3.10 29.96
C PHE A 253 -23.44 -2.77 28.50
N GLU A 254 -22.65 -1.81 27.98
CA GLU A 254 -22.57 -1.54 26.55
C GLU A 254 -21.80 -2.70 25.86
N ILE A 255 -22.51 -3.49 25.05
CA ILE A 255 -21.95 -4.66 24.37
C ILE A 255 -22.14 -4.55 22.87
N LYS A 256 -21.03 -4.73 22.13
CA LYS A 256 -21.02 -4.89 20.67
C LYS A 256 -20.67 -6.33 20.34
N GLY A 257 -21.67 -7.14 20.01
CA GLY A 257 -21.44 -8.54 19.72
C GLY A 257 -22.72 -9.35 19.57
N GLY A 258 -22.54 -10.62 19.26
CA GLY A 258 -23.62 -11.59 19.06
C GLY A 258 -23.07 -12.95 18.68
N GLY A 259 -23.96 -13.85 18.28
CA GLY A 259 -23.59 -15.20 17.87
C GLY A 259 -24.80 -16.14 17.79
N LYS A 260 -24.52 -17.44 17.88
CA LYS A 260 -25.51 -18.52 17.87
C LYS A 260 -25.74 -19.02 19.31
N ALA A 261 -26.73 -19.91 19.48
CA ALA A 261 -27.06 -20.50 20.77
C ALA A 261 -25.85 -21.19 21.46
N ASN A 262 -25.00 -21.86 20.71
CA ASN A 262 -23.84 -22.57 21.24
C ASN A 262 -22.66 -21.63 21.60
N MET A 263 -22.55 -20.43 20.96
CA MET A 263 -21.44 -19.53 21.18
C MET A 263 -21.77 -18.10 20.78
N VAL A 264 -21.40 -17.14 21.63
CA VAL A 264 -21.46 -15.70 21.37
C VAL A 264 -20.10 -15.06 21.59
N GLN A 265 -19.81 -13.99 20.86
CA GLN A 265 -18.57 -13.25 20.99
C GLN A 265 -18.79 -11.74 20.75
N GLY A 266 -17.89 -10.91 21.28
CA GLY A 266 -18.02 -9.49 21.12
C GLY A 266 -17.01 -8.69 21.92
N GLN A 267 -17.39 -7.45 22.15
CA GLN A 267 -16.68 -6.51 23.02
C GLN A 267 -17.66 -6.00 24.10
N ILE A 268 -17.18 -5.91 25.31
CA ILE A 268 -17.89 -5.39 26.47
C ILE A 268 -17.05 -4.33 27.14
N LYS A 269 -17.69 -3.26 27.58
CA LYS A 269 -17.09 -2.25 28.41
C LYS A 269 -17.69 -2.31 29.82
N GLY A 270 -16.88 -2.69 30.80
CA GLY A 270 -17.34 -2.81 32.16
C GLY A 270 -16.30 -3.37 33.12
N ASN A 271 -16.53 -3.17 34.41
CA ASN A 271 -15.63 -3.61 35.46
C ASN A 271 -15.65 -5.15 35.56
N GLN A 272 -14.47 -5.75 35.73
CA GLN A 272 -14.28 -7.21 35.83
C GLN A 272 -15.16 -7.81 36.94
N LYS A 273 -15.13 -7.24 38.14
CA LYS A 273 -15.86 -7.75 39.30
C LYS A 273 -17.37 -7.79 39.05
N THR A 274 -17.92 -6.71 38.48
CA THR A 274 -19.36 -6.65 38.14
C THR A 274 -19.75 -7.68 37.08
N ILE A 275 -18.87 -7.92 36.10
CA ILE A 275 -19.10 -8.98 35.10
C ILE A 275 -19.12 -10.37 35.77
N GLN A 276 -18.21 -10.62 36.72
CA GLN A 276 -18.16 -11.85 37.48
C GLN A 276 -19.43 -12.03 38.32
N ASP A 277 -19.80 -11.03 39.13
CA ASP A 277 -20.97 -11.08 40.00
C ASP A 277 -22.27 -11.40 39.23
N ILE A 278 -22.41 -10.87 38.00
CA ILE A 278 -23.57 -11.13 37.14
C ILE A 278 -23.56 -12.58 36.58
N LEU A 279 -22.41 -13.09 36.22
CA LEU A 279 -22.29 -14.44 35.64
C LEU A 279 -22.28 -15.53 36.68
N GLU A 280 -21.69 -15.29 37.90
CA GLU A 280 -21.65 -16.25 39.01
C GLU A 280 -22.95 -16.27 39.83
N GLY A 281 -23.76 -15.23 39.78
CA GLY A 281 -25.09 -15.17 40.37
C GLY A 281 -26.18 -15.93 39.59
N LEU A 282 -25.76 -16.75 38.68
CA LEU A 282 -26.57 -17.61 37.79
C LEU A 282 -26.47 -19.05 38.24
#